data_c69de23a9b5f783a08d28cdd19cb477f
#
_entry.id   c69de23a9b5f783a08d28cdd19cb477f
#
_cell.length_a   1.000
_cell.length_b   1.000
_cell.length_c   1.000
_cell.angle_alpha   90.00
_cell.angle_beta   90.00
_cell.angle_gamma   90.00
#
_symmetry.space_group_name_H-M   'P 1'
#
loop_
_entity.id
_entity.type
_entity.pdbx_description
1 polymer ?
#
loop_
_entity_poly.entity_id
_entity_poly.type
_entity_poly.pdbx_seq_one_letter_code
_entity_poly.pdbx_strand_id
1 'polypeptide(L)'
;MQAMFGAAALSAFRTSKFLHQIQAQLPAVISISAQYIHLLDTDAKLNESQSEVLASLLQYGGEIPDAPGQSHALTRLVVPRPGTISPWSSKATDILHNCDLKQIERVERGTVFTAQLSEDLSAEQITELDSLLHDRMTQAVLGDVQQASCLFQHAEPKPHQAVDILGLGRDALCSANSEMGLALAEDEMDYLFEQFSGLNRNPNDIELMMFAQANSEHCRHKIFNASWTIDGRDQANSLFGMIRNTHKKSPENVLSAYSDNAAVM
;
A
#
# COMPACT_ATOMS: atom_id res chain seq x y z
N MET A 1 -10.31 17.30 12.07
CA MET A 1 -9.60 16.08 12.49
C MET A 1 -9.36 16.09 14.00
N GLN A 2 -9.61 14.98 14.69
CA GLN A 2 -9.30 14.76 16.11
C GLN A 2 -8.27 13.64 16.23
N ALA A 3 -7.46 13.64 17.29
CA ALA A 3 -6.45 12.62 17.53
C ALA A 3 -6.62 12.01 18.93
N MET A 4 -6.54 10.67 19.02
CA MET A 4 -6.61 9.92 20.26
C MET A 4 -5.41 8.99 20.36
N PHE A 5 -4.63 9.11 21.42
CA PHE A 5 -3.54 8.20 21.68
C PHE A 5 -4.07 6.84 22.17
N GLY A 6 -3.46 5.78 21.69
CA GLY A 6 -3.78 4.41 22.05
C GLY A 6 -2.66 3.74 22.83
N ALA A 7 -2.67 2.41 22.82
CA ALA A 7 -1.69 1.56 23.50
C ALA A 7 -0.30 1.59 22.84
N ALA A 8 0.67 0.88 23.46
CA ALA A 8 1.96 0.63 22.88
C ALA A 8 1.83 -0.10 21.51
N ALA A 9 2.49 0.44 20.47
CA ALA A 9 2.47 -0.13 19.13
C ALA A 9 3.45 -1.31 18.99
N LEU A 10 4.46 -1.37 19.83
CA LEU A 10 5.48 -2.42 19.87
C LEU A 10 5.54 -3.05 21.26
N SER A 11 5.72 -4.37 21.32
CA SER A 11 6.03 -5.05 22.58
C SER A 11 7.47 -4.70 23.04
N ALA A 12 7.76 -4.84 24.34
CA ALA A 12 9.09 -4.57 24.89
C ALA A 12 10.21 -5.28 24.10
N PHE A 13 10.00 -6.54 23.71
CA PHE A 13 10.96 -7.28 22.88
C PHE A 13 11.18 -6.65 21.50
N ARG A 14 10.10 -6.25 20.83
CA ARG A 14 10.21 -5.61 19.50
C ARG A 14 10.84 -4.23 19.60
N THR A 15 10.52 -3.47 20.64
CA THR A 15 11.14 -2.16 20.91
C THR A 15 12.64 -2.28 21.13
N SER A 16 13.09 -3.25 21.96
CA SER A 16 14.51 -3.50 22.19
C SER A 16 15.25 -3.93 20.90
N LYS A 17 14.66 -4.85 20.14
CA LYS A 17 15.25 -5.30 18.85
C LYS A 17 15.36 -4.12 17.87
N PHE A 18 14.32 -3.30 17.78
CA PHE A 18 14.28 -2.16 16.89
C PHE A 18 15.28 -1.08 17.30
N LEU A 19 15.39 -0.80 18.60
CA LEU A 19 16.40 0.11 19.12
C LEU A 19 17.82 -0.33 18.72
N HIS A 20 18.17 -1.61 18.85
CA HIS A 20 19.46 -2.10 18.41
C HIS A 20 19.74 -1.88 16.92
N GLN A 21 18.71 -2.04 16.07
CA GLN A 21 18.86 -1.76 14.64
C GLN A 21 19.14 -0.28 14.37
N ILE A 22 18.43 0.61 15.07
CA ILE A 22 18.61 2.07 14.95
C ILE A 22 20.00 2.46 15.48
N GLN A 23 20.42 1.97 16.63
CA GLN A 23 21.70 2.30 17.25
C GLN A 23 22.91 1.86 16.42
N ALA A 24 22.77 0.83 15.59
CA ALA A 24 23.82 0.41 14.66
C ALA A 24 24.18 1.49 13.62
N GLN A 25 23.24 2.37 13.30
CA GLN A 25 23.40 3.46 12.32
C GLN A 25 23.44 4.83 13.02
N LEU A 26 22.64 4.99 14.07
CA LEU A 26 22.45 6.23 14.81
C LEU A 26 22.73 6.00 16.32
N PRO A 27 24.00 5.97 16.75
CA PRO A 27 24.37 5.72 18.14
C PRO A 27 23.84 6.77 19.13
N ALA A 28 23.51 7.97 18.66
CA ALA A 28 22.94 9.04 19.47
C ALA A 28 21.53 8.72 19.99
N VAL A 29 20.84 7.71 19.46
CA VAL A 29 19.52 7.29 19.94
C VAL A 29 19.68 6.39 21.16
N ILE A 30 19.29 6.89 22.35
CA ILE A 30 19.41 6.18 23.63
C ILE A 30 18.26 5.20 23.83
N SER A 31 17.05 5.64 23.55
CA SER A 31 15.83 4.80 23.64
C SER A 31 14.80 5.21 22.60
N ILE A 32 13.85 4.31 22.34
CA ILE A 32 12.72 4.55 21.45
C ILE A 32 11.46 4.00 22.09
N SER A 33 10.36 4.73 21.95
CA SER A 33 9.01 4.24 22.25
C SER A 33 8.14 4.36 21.01
N ALA A 34 7.10 3.52 20.94
CA ALA A 34 6.14 3.51 19.85
C ALA A 34 4.72 3.40 20.44
N GLN A 35 3.87 4.37 20.15
CA GLN A 35 2.50 4.43 20.61
C GLN A 35 1.54 4.58 19.44
N TYR A 36 0.44 3.85 19.43
CA TYR A 36 -0.61 4.06 18.45
C TYR A 36 -1.26 5.43 18.64
N ILE A 37 -1.67 6.03 17.54
CA ILE A 37 -2.51 7.21 17.50
C ILE A 37 -3.64 6.95 16.51
N HIS A 38 -4.85 7.27 16.90
CA HIS A 38 -6.04 7.18 16.07
C HIS A 38 -6.41 8.59 15.62
N LEU A 39 -6.47 8.77 14.32
CA LEU A 39 -6.78 10.02 13.65
C LEU A 39 -8.21 9.92 13.14
N LEU A 40 -9.07 10.80 13.59
CA LEU A 40 -10.52 10.76 13.33
C LEU A 40 -10.91 11.91 12.41
N ASP A 41 -11.52 11.57 11.29
CA ASP A 41 -12.14 12.54 10.39
C ASP A 41 -13.57 12.81 10.87
N THR A 42 -13.75 13.89 11.58
CA THR A 42 -15.05 14.33 12.10
C THR A 42 -15.02 15.82 12.39
N ASP A 43 -16.10 16.50 12.07
CA ASP A 43 -16.36 17.89 12.46
C ASP A 43 -17.35 17.98 13.63
N ALA A 44 -18.03 16.87 13.93
CA ALA A 44 -19.01 16.80 14.99
C ALA A 44 -18.35 16.60 16.37
N LYS A 45 -18.93 17.24 17.37
CA LYS A 45 -18.59 16.91 18.77
C LYS A 45 -19.33 15.64 19.18
N LEU A 46 -18.59 14.66 19.67
CA LEU A 46 -19.16 13.47 20.27
C LEU A 46 -19.77 13.83 21.62
N ASN A 47 -20.94 13.26 21.96
CA ASN A 47 -21.47 13.32 23.29
C ASN A 47 -20.71 12.36 24.23
N GLU A 48 -20.99 12.40 25.54
CA GLU A 48 -20.28 11.62 26.55
C GLU A 48 -20.36 10.12 26.28
N SER A 49 -21.56 9.60 26.03
CA SER A 49 -21.77 8.16 25.71
C SER A 49 -21.03 7.73 24.43
N GLN A 50 -21.04 8.54 23.40
CA GLN A 50 -20.31 8.28 22.15
C GLN A 50 -18.79 8.29 22.36
N SER A 51 -18.31 9.20 23.22
CA SER A 51 -16.89 9.27 23.56
C SER A 51 -16.43 8.04 24.36
N GLU A 52 -17.27 7.53 25.26
CA GLU A 52 -17.00 6.31 26.01
C GLU A 52 -16.97 5.07 25.10
N VAL A 53 -17.94 4.95 24.19
CA VAL A 53 -17.96 3.86 23.19
C VAL A 53 -16.73 3.92 22.30
N LEU A 54 -16.38 5.09 21.79
CA LEU A 54 -15.19 5.29 20.96
C LEU A 54 -13.91 4.91 21.72
N ALA A 55 -13.75 5.39 22.95
CA ALA A 55 -12.61 5.06 23.79
C ALA A 55 -12.48 3.56 24.03
N SER A 56 -13.60 2.88 24.31
CA SER A 56 -13.64 1.43 24.50
C SER A 56 -13.25 0.67 23.23
N LEU A 57 -13.73 1.08 22.06
CA LEU A 57 -13.41 0.45 20.78
C LEU A 57 -11.95 0.63 20.37
N LEU A 58 -11.33 1.75 20.75
CA LEU A 58 -9.94 2.07 20.42
C LEU A 58 -8.95 1.62 21.50
N GLN A 59 -9.44 1.06 22.61
CA GLN A 59 -8.61 0.51 23.68
C GLN A 59 -8.26 -0.96 23.40
N TYR A 60 -7.14 -1.18 22.74
CA TYR A 60 -6.61 -2.52 22.43
C TYR A 60 -5.09 -2.51 22.46
N GLY A 61 -4.47 -3.68 22.69
CA GLY A 61 -3.01 -3.81 22.76
C GLY A 61 -2.46 -3.79 24.17
N GLY A 62 -1.17 -3.45 24.31
CA GLY A 62 -0.46 -3.42 25.61
C GLY A 62 -0.71 -2.15 26.39
N GLU A 63 -0.05 -2.05 27.54
CA GLU A 63 -0.10 -0.84 28.40
C GLU A 63 0.37 0.41 27.64
N ILE A 64 -0.23 1.54 27.98
CA ILE A 64 0.15 2.85 27.44
C ILE A 64 1.58 3.14 27.93
N PRO A 65 2.52 3.47 27.04
CA PRO A 65 3.87 3.80 27.46
C PRO A 65 3.87 5.03 28.37
N ASP A 66 4.75 5.04 29.37
CA ASP A 66 5.00 6.24 30.14
C ASP A 66 5.42 7.39 29.22
N ALA A 67 5.01 8.61 29.58
CA ALA A 67 5.41 9.79 28.82
C ALA A 67 6.96 9.88 28.79
N PRO A 68 7.55 10.08 27.62
CA PRO A 68 9.00 10.18 27.51
C PRO A 68 9.52 11.39 28.33
N GLY A 69 10.66 11.21 28.99
CA GLY A 69 11.33 12.28 29.71
C GLY A 69 11.64 13.48 28.80
N GLN A 70 11.58 14.69 29.37
CA GLN A 70 11.53 15.95 28.60
C GLN A 70 12.86 16.48 28.05
N SER A 71 13.96 15.75 28.10
CA SER A 71 15.24 16.24 27.57
C SER A 71 15.61 15.54 26.28
N HIS A 72 15.84 16.31 25.21
CA HIS A 72 16.29 15.84 23.90
C HIS A 72 15.47 14.70 23.28
N ALA A 73 14.14 14.89 23.19
CA ALA A 73 13.25 13.93 22.57
C ALA A 73 12.89 14.37 21.14
N LEU A 74 13.06 13.45 20.18
CA LEU A 74 12.59 13.62 18.80
C LEU A 74 11.34 12.78 18.59
N THR A 75 10.25 13.43 18.21
CA THR A 75 8.98 12.75 17.90
C THR A 75 8.77 12.66 16.39
N ARG A 76 8.32 11.50 15.90
CA ARG A 76 7.94 11.25 14.51
C ARG A 76 6.63 10.51 14.47
N LEU A 77 5.76 10.93 13.57
CA LEU A 77 4.46 10.28 13.33
C LEU A 77 4.52 9.49 12.03
N VAL A 78 4.45 8.17 12.14
CA VAL A 78 4.33 7.27 10.99
C VAL A 78 2.86 7.01 10.72
N VAL A 79 2.41 7.28 9.50
CA VAL A 79 1.03 7.16 9.06
C VAL A 79 0.93 6.34 7.78
N PRO A 80 -0.24 5.80 7.41
CA PRO A 80 -0.47 5.29 6.08
C PRO A 80 -0.18 6.36 5.03
N ARG A 81 0.22 5.94 3.84
CA ARG A 81 0.58 6.87 2.77
C ARG A 81 -0.60 7.80 2.44
N PRO A 82 -0.41 9.14 2.44
CA PRO A 82 -1.45 10.08 2.05
C PRO A 82 -2.02 9.77 0.65
N GLY A 83 -3.32 9.97 0.48
CA GLY A 83 -4.04 9.61 -0.75
C GLY A 83 -4.48 8.14 -0.82
N THR A 84 -4.22 7.34 0.22
CA THR A 84 -4.70 5.96 0.33
C THR A 84 -5.58 5.78 1.57
N ILE A 85 -6.42 4.74 1.56
CA ILE A 85 -7.19 4.29 2.73
C ILE A 85 -6.55 2.98 3.20
N SER A 86 -6.11 2.92 4.44
CA SER A 86 -5.49 1.69 4.94
C SER A 86 -6.53 0.57 5.09
N PRO A 87 -6.15 -0.72 4.93
CA PRO A 87 -7.06 -1.85 5.18
C PRO A 87 -7.61 -1.87 6.61
N TRP A 88 -6.82 -1.37 7.58
CA TRP A 88 -7.26 -1.21 8.96
C TRP A 88 -8.36 -0.14 9.06
N SER A 89 -8.19 1.00 8.38
CA SER A 89 -9.14 2.11 8.38
C SER A 89 -10.52 1.67 7.90
N SER A 90 -10.60 0.95 6.78
CA SER A 90 -11.88 0.48 6.24
C SER A 90 -12.65 -0.34 7.26
N LYS A 91 -11.98 -1.29 7.94
CA LYS A 91 -12.61 -2.14 8.96
C LYS A 91 -12.96 -1.37 10.23
N ALA A 92 -12.06 -0.51 10.71
CA ALA A 92 -12.29 0.26 11.92
C ALA A 92 -13.45 1.24 11.72
N THR A 93 -13.52 1.92 10.58
CA THR A 93 -14.62 2.83 10.24
C THR A 93 -15.96 2.10 10.17
N ASP A 94 -16.02 0.91 9.53
CA ASP A 94 -17.21 0.06 9.53
C ASP A 94 -17.69 -0.30 10.95
N ILE A 95 -16.76 -0.66 11.83
CA ILE A 95 -17.08 -0.99 13.24
C ILE A 95 -17.64 0.24 13.94
N LEU A 96 -17.03 1.42 13.78
CA LEU A 96 -17.53 2.66 14.37
C LEU A 96 -18.94 2.98 13.89
N HIS A 97 -19.22 2.84 12.60
CA HIS A 97 -20.56 3.08 12.04
C HIS A 97 -21.59 2.08 12.56
N ASN A 98 -21.22 0.81 12.75
CA ASN A 98 -22.08 -0.21 13.32
C ASN A 98 -22.35 0.02 14.83
N CYS A 99 -21.50 0.80 15.50
CA CYS A 99 -21.68 1.24 16.88
C CYS A 99 -22.31 2.64 16.99
N ASP A 100 -23.06 3.07 15.98
CA ASP A 100 -23.76 4.36 15.91
C ASP A 100 -22.87 5.61 15.99
N LEU A 101 -21.59 5.49 15.62
CA LEU A 101 -20.64 6.60 15.52
C LEU A 101 -20.50 7.12 14.09
N LYS A 102 -21.63 7.29 13.37
CA LYS A 102 -21.69 7.67 11.94
C LYS A 102 -21.18 9.08 11.65
N GLN A 103 -21.06 9.95 12.65
CA GLN A 103 -20.46 11.28 12.53
C GLN A 103 -18.94 11.25 12.39
N ILE A 104 -18.31 10.10 12.58
CA ILE A 104 -16.90 9.87 12.24
C ILE A 104 -16.86 9.33 10.83
N GLU A 105 -16.48 10.15 9.85
CA GLU A 105 -16.45 9.76 8.44
C GLU A 105 -15.40 8.68 8.18
N ARG A 106 -14.23 8.83 8.81
CA ARG A 106 -13.14 7.88 8.71
C ARG A 106 -12.23 7.93 9.93
N VAL A 107 -11.66 6.79 10.28
CA VAL A 107 -10.58 6.67 11.26
C VAL A 107 -9.36 6.04 10.63
N GLU A 108 -8.18 6.64 10.83
CA GLU A 108 -6.89 6.07 10.47
C GLU A 108 -6.05 5.81 11.71
N ARG A 109 -5.13 4.86 11.61
CA ARG A 109 -4.19 4.56 12.68
C ARG A 109 -2.76 4.87 12.24
N GLY A 110 -2.09 5.70 13.03
CA GLY A 110 -0.66 5.93 12.92
C GLY A 110 0.10 5.36 14.12
N THR A 111 1.41 5.55 14.10
CA THR A 111 2.31 5.23 15.20
C THR A 111 3.17 6.45 15.49
N VAL A 112 3.11 6.94 16.71
CA VAL A 112 4.00 7.98 17.20
C VAL A 112 5.24 7.29 17.75
N PHE A 113 6.37 7.56 17.16
CA PHE A 113 7.68 7.17 17.66
C PHE A 113 8.30 8.34 18.42
N THR A 114 8.82 8.09 19.62
CA THR A 114 9.58 9.06 20.40
C THR A 114 10.95 8.47 20.69
N ALA A 115 11.97 9.11 20.13
CA ALA A 115 13.38 8.75 20.35
C ALA A 115 13.98 9.70 21.40
N GLN A 116 14.62 9.16 22.44
CA GLN A 116 15.47 9.91 23.35
C GLN A 116 16.89 9.96 22.80
N LEU A 117 17.47 11.13 22.76
CA LEU A 117 18.76 11.38 22.14
C LEU A 117 19.79 11.80 23.16
N SER A 118 21.06 11.42 22.96
CA SER A 118 22.20 11.93 23.72
C SER A 118 22.63 13.33 23.25
N GLU A 119 22.37 13.64 21.98
CA GLU A 119 22.68 14.89 21.31
C GLU A 119 21.70 15.11 20.15
N ASP A 120 21.60 16.35 19.65
CA ASP A 120 20.72 16.65 18.53
C ASP A 120 21.20 15.96 17.25
N LEU A 121 20.27 15.43 16.46
CA LEU A 121 20.56 14.81 15.18
C LEU A 121 20.66 15.88 14.07
N SER A 122 21.59 15.68 13.15
CA SER A 122 21.63 16.47 11.90
C SER A 122 20.42 16.15 11.00
N ALA A 123 20.19 16.99 9.99
CA ALA A 123 19.10 16.78 9.02
C ALA A 123 19.25 15.44 8.28
N GLU A 124 20.47 15.03 7.95
CA GLU A 124 20.77 13.75 7.30
C GLU A 124 20.47 12.59 8.25
N GLN A 125 20.85 12.68 9.52
CA GLN A 125 20.56 11.67 10.53
C GLN A 125 19.07 11.54 10.82
N ILE A 126 18.33 12.65 10.80
CA ILE A 126 16.86 12.63 10.89
C ILE A 126 16.25 11.89 9.70
N THR A 127 16.73 12.16 8.48
CA THR A 127 16.27 11.47 7.27
C THR A 127 16.58 9.97 7.34
N GLU A 128 17.72 9.59 7.87
CA GLU A 128 18.12 8.20 8.09
C GLU A 128 17.21 7.53 9.12
N LEU A 129 16.95 8.20 10.27
CA LEU A 129 16.00 7.71 11.27
C LEU A 129 14.62 7.52 10.64
N ASP A 130 14.10 8.51 9.92
CA ASP A 130 12.80 8.44 9.26
C ASP A 130 12.72 7.24 8.32
N SER A 131 13.82 6.92 7.60
CA SER A 131 13.89 5.76 6.70
C SER A 131 13.80 4.41 7.42
N LEU A 132 14.25 4.35 8.68
CA LEU A 132 14.18 3.16 9.53
C LEU A 132 12.81 2.98 10.20
N LEU A 133 12.08 4.09 10.42
CA LEU A 133 10.81 4.08 11.14
C LEU A 133 9.63 3.57 10.32
N HIS A 134 9.69 3.59 8.99
CA HIS A 134 8.54 3.35 8.14
C HIS A 134 8.83 2.48 6.91
N ASP A 135 7.80 1.83 6.39
CA ASP A 135 7.82 1.21 5.06
C ASP A 135 7.52 2.27 4.00
N ARG A 136 8.51 2.59 3.17
CA ARG A 136 8.41 3.61 2.11
C ARG A 136 7.32 3.32 1.06
N MET A 137 6.87 2.09 0.92
CA MET A 137 5.84 1.70 -0.05
C MET A 137 4.43 2.02 0.45
N THR A 138 4.19 1.85 1.76
CA THR A 138 2.85 1.89 2.35
C THR A 138 2.65 3.01 3.38
N GLN A 139 3.74 3.66 3.81
CA GLN A 139 3.72 4.63 4.90
C GLN A 139 4.45 5.92 4.54
N ALA A 140 4.20 6.95 5.33
CA ALA A 140 4.91 8.22 5.32
C ALA A 140 5.24 8.65 6.76
N VAL A 141 6.29 9.44 6.91
CA VAL A 141 6.68 10.05 8.19
C VAL A 141 6.30 11.52 8.19
N LEU A 142 5.63 11.95 9.25
CA LEU A 142 5.25 13.33 9.50
C LEU A 142 5.98 13.85 10.76
N GLY A 143 6.31 15.13 10.74
CA GLY A 143 6.95 15.79 11.88
C GLY A 143 5.99 16.15 13.02
N ASP A 144 4.70 16.28 12.71
CA ASP A 144 3.67 16.74 13.64
C ASP A 144 2.34 16.04 13.38
N VAL A 145 1.55 15.86 14.46
CA VAL A 145 0.19 15.29 14.41
C VAL A 145 -0.75 16.17 13.56
N GLN A 146 -0.58 17.47 13.54
CA GLN A 146 -1.42 18.37 12.75
C GLN A 146 -1.28 18.16 11.25
N GLN A 147 -0.09 17.76 10.78
CA GLN A 147 0.15 17.42 9.40
C GLN A 147 -0.65 16.19 8.93
N ALA A 148 -1.10 15.36 9.86
CA ALA A 148 -1.91 14.18 9.54
C ALA A 148 -3.29 14.50 8.93
N SER A 149 -3.72 15.77 8.95
CA SER A 149 -4.91 16.21 8.21
C SER A 149 -4.81 15.91 6.70
N CYS A 150 -3.60 15.77 6.15
CA CYS A 150 -3.38 15.37 4.75
C CYS A 150 -3.95 13.98 4.41
N LEU A 151 -4.16 13.10 5.40
CA LEU A 151 -4.75 11.77 5.20
C LEU A 151 -6.22 11.84 4.76
N PHE A 152 -6.92 12.90 5.14
CA PHE A 152 -8.35 13.09 4.92
C PHE A 152 -8.67 14.08 3.79
N GLN A 153 -7.62 14.57 3.12
CA GLN A 153 -7.79 15.44 1.97
C GLN A 153 -8.19 14.61 0.74
N HIS A 154 -9.23 15.05 0.05
CA HIS A 154 -9.60 14.52 -1.25
C HIS A 154 -8.92 15.34 -2.35
N ALA A 155 -8.18 14.64 -3.22
CA ALA A 155 -7.66 15.28 -4.42
C ALA A 155 -8.74 15.28 -5.50
N GLU A 156 -8.89 16.40 -6.19
CA GLU A 156 -9.72 16.45 -7.40
C GLU A 156 -9.15 15.49 -8.47
N PRO A 157 -10.01 14.71 -9.12
CA PRO A 157 -9.58 13.82 -10.20
C PRO A 157 -8.92 14.64 -11.31
N LYS A 158 -7.78 14.17 -11.81
CA LYS A 158 -7.19 14.75 -13.02
C LYS A 158 -8.12 14.47 -14.22
N PRO A 159 -8.25 15.42 -15.16
CA PRO A 159 -8.95 15.15 -16.39
C PRO A 159 -8.25 14.01 -17.15
N HIS A 160 -9.04 13.11 -17.74
CA HIS A 160 -8.50 12.09 -18.62
C HIS A 160 -7.89 12.72 -19.89
N GLN A 161 -6.87 12.08 -20.43
CA GLN A 161 -6.18 12.51 -21.65
C GLN A 161 -6.55 11.58 -22.81
N ALA A 162 -7.03 12.14 -23.92
CA ALA A 162 -7.27 11.37 -25.12
C ALA A 162 -5.97 11.17 -25.91
N VAL A 163 -5.74 9.95 -26.40
CA VAL A 163 -4.63 9.62 -27.29
C VAL A 163 -5.14 9.66 -28.72
N ASP A 164 -4.71 10.65 -29.50
CA ASP A 164 -5.25 10.94 -30.84
C ASP A 164 -4.81 9.94 -31.90
N ILE A 165 -5.37 8.74 -31.87
CA ILE A 165 -5.13 7.70 -32.88
C ILE A 165 -5.87 7.96 -34.21
N LEU A 166 -6.97 8.69 -34.20
CA LEU A 166 -7.72 9.00 -35.41
C LEU A 166 -6.99 10.03 -36.29
N GLY A 167 -6.29 10.99 -35.63
CA GLY A 167 -5.54 12.02 -36.36
C GLY A 167 -4.09 11.63 -36.66
N LEU A 168 -3.41 11.00 -35.73
CA LEU A 168 -1.98 10.67 -35.80
C LEU A 168 -1.70 9.19 -36.09
N GLY A 169 -2.72 8.37 -36.18
CA GLY A 169 -2.58 6.95 -36.48
C GLY A 169 -2.00 6.14 -35.31
N ARG A 170 -1.50 4.95 -35.65
CA ARG A 170 -0.91 4.00 -34.71
C ARG A 170 0.30 4.56 -33.95
N ASP A 171 1.01 5.51 -34.52
CA ASP A 171 2.21 6.11 -33.88
C ASP A 171 1.86 6.85 -32.57
N ALA A 172 0.65 7.43 -32.48
CA ALA A 172 0.19 8.02 -31.22
C ALA A 172 0.05 6.98 -30.11
N LEU A 173 -0.39 5.77 -30.46
CA LEU A 173 -0.49 4.67 -29.50
C LEU A 173 0.89 4.14 -29.08
N CYS A 174 1.86 4.06 -30.01
CA CYS A 174 3.24 3.70 -29.70
C CYS A 174 3.89 4.72 -28.74
N SER A 175 3.66 6.02 -28.98
CA SER A 175 4.14 7.07 -28.10
C SER A 175 3.52 6.97 -26.70
N ALA A 176 2.20 6.81 -26.62
CA ALA A 176 1.49 6.62 -25.35
C ALA A 176 1.97 5.36 -24.61
N ASN A 177 2.19 4.24 -25.31
CA ASN A 177 2.73 3.02 -24.73
C ASN A 177 4.09 3.24 -24.05
N SER A 178 4.97 4.02 -24.69
CA SER A 178 6.28 4.37 -24.14
C SER A 178 6.20 5.36 -22.99
N GLU A 179 5.45 6.46 -23.14
CA GLU A 179 5.36 7.55 -22.17
C GLU A 179 4.65 7.12 -20.88
N MET A 180 3.60 6.32 -21.01
CA MET A 180 2.82 5.81 -19.88
C MET A 180 3.38 4.49 -19.30
N GLY A 181 4.38 3.87 -19.94
CA GLY A 181 4.97 2.61 -19.50
C GLY A 181 3.99 1.45 -19.52
N LEU A 182 3.10 1.35 -20.51
CA LEU A 182 2.03 0.35 -20.57
C LEU A 182 2.55 -1.06 -20.88
N ALA A 183 3.72 -1.17 -21.50
CA ALA A 183 4.34 -2.44 -21.90
C ALA A 183 3.45 -3.31 -22.80
N LEU A 184 2.69 -2.67 -23.70
CA LEU A 184 1.87 -3.35 -24.69
C LEU A 184 2.73 -3.95 -25.80
N ALA A 185 2.41 -5.17 -26.22
CA ALA A 185 3.02 -5.83 -27.36
C ALA A 185 2.48 -5.25 -28.69
N GLU A 186 3.18 -5.53 -29.79
CA GLU A 186 2.81 -5.03 -31.12
C GLU A 186 1.39 -5.46 -31.54
N ASP A 187 1.05 -6.71 -31.34
CA ASP A 187 -0.27 -7.28 -31.63
C ASP A 187 -1.38 -6.70 -30.75
N GLU A 188 -1.08 -6.33 -29.50
CA GLU A 188 -2.00 -5.66 -28.60
C GLU A 188 -2.24 -4.21 -29.04
N MET A 189 -1.21 -3.52 -29.51
CA MET A 189 -1.33 -2.18 -30.07
C MET A 189 -2.12 -2.19 -31.38
N ASP A 190 -1.91 -3.18 -32.26
CA ASP A 190 -2.67 -3.36 -33.50
C ASP A 190 -4.15 -3.60 -33.18
N TYR A 191 -4.46 -4.47 -32.24
CA TYR A 191 -5.81 -4.73 -31.77
C TYR A 191 -6.50 -3.46 -31.26
N LEU A 192 -5.85 -2.71 -30.38
CA LEU A 192 -6.40 -1.47 -29.83
C LEU A 192 -6.65 -0.44 -30.94
N PHE A 193 -5.69 -0.29 -31.87
CA PHE A 193 -5.83 0.62 -32.99
C PHE A 193 -7.05 0.28 -33.88
N GLU A 194 -7.21 -1.00 -34.22
CA GLU A 194 -8.35 -1.47 -35.01
C GLU A 194 -9.69 -1.25 -34.29
N GLN A 195 -9.77 -1.61 -33.01
CA GLN A 195 -11.01 -1.49 -32.23
C GLN A 195 -11.44 -0.03 -32.06
N PHE A 196 -10.54 0.86 -31.64
CA PHE A 196 -10.88 2.26 -31.46
C PHE A 196 -11.14 3.01 -32.78
N SER A 197 -10.44 2.64 -33.86
CA SER A 197 -10.71 3.11 -35.21
C SER A 197 -12.12 2.67 -35.67
N GLY A 198 -12.48 1.41 -35.43
CA GLY A 198 -13.81 0.88 -35.72
C GLY A 198 -14.93 1.59 -34.92
N LEU A 199 -14.63 2.00 -33.69
CA LEU A 199 -15.54 2.80 -32.85
C LEU A 199 -15.58 4.28 -33.27
N ASN A 200 -14.72 4.71 -34.18
CA ASN A 200 -14.57 6.11 -34.61
C ASN A 200 -14.37 7.09 -33.45
N ARG A 201 -13.56 6.71 -32.45
CA ARG A 201 -13.18 7.55 -31.33
C ARG A 201 -11.78 7.27 -30.86
N ASN A 202 -11.17 8.25 -30.21
CA ASN A 202 -9.88 8.11 -29.57
C ASN A 202 -10.01 7.38 -28.22
N PRO A 203 -9.04 6.49 -27.85
CA PRO A 203 -8.94 5.99 -26.49
C PRO A 203 -8.49 7.09 -25.54
N ASN A 204 -8.83 6.95 -24.25
CA ASN A 204 -8.22 7.77 -23.21
C ASN A 204 -7.15 6.99 -22.43
N ASP A 205 -6.36 7.71 -21.65
CA ASP A 205 -5.29 7.17 -20.82
C ASP A 205 -5.78 6.10 -19.84
N ILE A 206 -6.99 6.26 -19.30
CA ILE A 206 -7.59 5.29 -18.36
C ILE A 206 -7.91 3.98 -19.09
N GLU A 207 -8.50 4.04 -20.28
CA GLU A 207 -8.84 2.86 -21.09
C GLU A 207 -7.57 2.08 -21.49
N LEU A 208 -6.52 2.78 -21.90
CA LEU A 208 -5.23 2.17 -22.22
C LEU A 208 -4.59 1.53 -21.00
N MET A 209 -4.61 2.20 -19.85
CA MET A 209 -4.10 1.67 -18.60
C MET A 209 -4.89 0.44 -18.15
N MET A 210 -6.22 0.46 -18.22
CA MET A 210 -7.08 -0.69 -17.88
C MET A 210 -6.78 -1.89 -18.77
N PHE A 211 -6.65 -1.67 -20.10
CA PHE A 211 -6.30 -2.73 -21.03
C PHE A 211 -4.92 -3.31 -20.72
N ALA A 212 -3.92 -2.45 -20.51
CA ALA A 212 -2.56 -2.87 -20.14
C ALA A 212 -2.54 -3.68 -18.86
N GLN A 213 -3.29 -3.28 -17.83
CA GLN A 213 -3.38 -4.01 -16.57
C GLN A 213 -4.10 -5.35 -16.72
N ALA A 214 -5.18 -5.41 -17.50
CA ALA A 214 -5.92 -6.65 -17.76
C ALA A 214 -5.07 -7.68 -18.53
N ASN A 215 -4.27 -7.21 -19.49
CA ASN A 215 -3.38 -8.06 -20.31
C ASN A 215 -1.95 -8.16 -19.76
N SER A 216 -1.68 -7.52 -18.62
CA SER A 216 -0.32 -7.50 -18.06
C SER A 216 0.16 -8.90 -17.73
N GLU A 217 1.48 -9.11 -17.87
CA GLU A 217 2.18 -10.32 -17.42
C GLU A 217 2.26 -10.41 -15.88
N HIS A 218 1.29 -9.87 -15.17
CA HIS A 218 1.23 -9.83 -13.72
C HIS A 218 1.44 -11.23 -13.10
N CYS A 219 0.75 -12.24 -13.65
CA CYS A 219 0.93 -13.65 -13.26
C CYS A 219 1.86 -14.41 -14.21
N ARG A 220 2.50 -13.74 -15.15
CA ARG A 220 3.41 -14.30 -16.17
C ARG A 220 2.82 -15.47 -16.98
N HIS A 221 1.51 -15.45 -17.21
CA HIS A 221 0.81 -16.54 -17.90
C HIS A 221 1.31 -16.73 -19.33
N LYS A 222 1.61 -15.65 -20.07
CA LYS A 222 2.18 -15.74 -21.42
C LYS A 222 3.54 -16.43 -21.39
N ILE A 223 4.43 -16.04 -20.47
CA ILE A 223 5.76 -16.65 -20.30
C ILE A 223 5.63 -18.12 -19.91
N PHE A 224 4.80 -18.43 -18.91
CA PHE A 224 4.64 -19.80 -18.43
C PHE A 224 3.95 -20.73 -19.43
N ASN A 225 3.11 -20.21 -20.34
CA ASN A 225 2.47 -20.97 -21.42
C ASN A 225 3.28 -20.96 -22.73
N ALA A 226 4.30 -20.11 -22.85
CA ALA A 226 5.05 -19.97 -24.09
C ALA A 226 5.73 -21.27 -24.53
N SER A 227 5.84 -21.46 -25.83
CA SER A 227 6.77 -22.41 -26.44
C SER A 227 8.19 -21.88 -26.33
N TRP A 228 9.16 -22.72 -26.13
CA TRP A 228 10.54 -22.32 -25.95
C TRP A 228 11.51 -23.29 -26.61
N THR A 229 12.63 -22.76 -27.04
CA THR A 229 13.68 -23.49 -27.77
C THR A 229 15.00 -23.31 -27.01
N ILE A 230 15.68 -24.39 -26.68
CA ILE A 230 17.02 -24.37 -26.08
C ILE A 230 18.02 -24.96 -27.08
N ASP A 231 19.05 -24.19 -27.40
CA ASP A 231 20.12 -24.60 -28.34
C ASP A 231 19.59 -25.15 -29.66
N GLY A 232 18.54 -24.49 -30.21
CA GLY A 232 17.91 -24.88 -31.47
C GLY A 232 16.98 -26.10 -31.37
N ARG A 233 16.64 -26.56 -30.15
CA ARG A 233 15.73 -27.69 -29.94
C ARG A 233 14.47 -27.20 -29.21
N ASP A 234 13.33 -27.45 -29.86
CA ASP A 234 12.03 -27.13 -29.26
C ASP A 234 11.75 -28.03 -28.07
N GLN A 235 11.26 -27.42 -27.01
CA GLN A 235 10.88 -28.12 -25.80
C GLN A 235 9.43 -28.59 -25.87
N ALA A 236 9.21 -29.85 -25.45
CA ALA A 236 7.89 -30.49 -25.56
C ALA A 236 6.81 -29.89 -24.62
N ASN A 237 7.21 -29.24 -23.54
CA ASN A 237 6.30 -28.72 -22.54
C ASN A 237 6.61 -27.25 -22.24
N SER A 238 5.57 -26.46 -22.10
CA SER A 238 5.66 -25.15 -21.47
C SER A 238 6.01 -25.29 -19.97
N LEU A 239 6.38 -24.18 -19.31
CA LEU A 239 6.64 -24.18 -17.87
C LEU A 239 5.40 -24.64 -17.07
N PHE A 240 4.19 -24.19 -17.43
CA PHE A 240 2.95 -24.73 -16.84
C PHE A 240 2.75 -26.22 -17.14
N GLY A 241 3.13 -26.70 -18.33
CA GLY A 241 3.11 -28.12 -18.64
C GLY A 241 3.99 -28.95 -17.70
N MET A 242 5.18 -28.44 -17.38
CA MET A 242 6.10 -29.07 -16.42
C MET A 242 5.53 -29.07 -14.99
N ILE A 243 4.96 -27.95 -14.53
CA ILE A 243 4.33 -27.85 -13.21
C ILE A 243 3.17 -28.84 -13.08
N ARG A 244 2.27 -28.88 -14.08
CA ARG A 244 1.12 -29.81 -14.11
C ARG A 244 1.53 -31.28 -14.18
N ASN A 245 2.71 -31.59 -14.73
CA ASN A 245 3.22 -32.95 -14.79
C ASN A 245 3.46 -33.54 -13.40
N THR A 246 3.78 -32.74 -12.39
CA THR A 246 3.92 -33.19 -11.00
C THR A 246 2.61 -33.78 -10.51
N HIS A 247 1.51 -33.05 -10.67
CA HIS A 247 0.17 -33.55 -10.29
C HIS A 247 -0.25 -34.79 -11.10
N LYS A 248 0.05 -34.84 -12.41
CA LYS A 248 -0.25 -36.01 -13.24
C LYS A 248 0.46 -37.27 -12.76
N LYS A 249 1.64 -37.14 -12.17
CA LYS A 249 2.44 -38.28 -11.68
C LYS A 249 2.13 -38.67 -10.24
N SER A 250 1.61 -37.73 -9.46
CA SER A 250 1.24 -37.95 -8.04
C SER A 250 -0.09 -37.27 -7.73
N PRO A 251 -1.21 -37.81 -8.24
CA PRO A 251 -2.53 -37.22 -8.07
C PRO A 251 -3.18 -37.58 -6.72
N GLU A 252 -2.57 -38.46 -5.94
CA GLU A 252 -3.14 -38.98 -4.71
C GLU A 252 -3.40 -37.83 -3.71
N ASN A 253 -4.54 -37.87 -3.06
CA ASN A 253 -5.00 -36.89 -2.07
C ASN A 253 -5.26 -35.48 -2.63
N VAL A 254 -5.35 -35.31 -3.95
CA VAL A 254 -5.73 -34.06 -4.60
C VAL A 254 -7.12 -34.23 -5.21
N LEU A 255 -8.10 -33.47 -4.70
CA LEU A 255 -9.49 -33.50 -5.19
C LEU A 255 -9.69 -32.57 -6.38
N SER A 256 -9.01 -31.44 -6.38
CA SER A 256 -9.06 -30.45 -7.46
C SER A 256 -7.75 -29.67 -7.53
N ALA A 257 -7.19 -29.54 -8.74
CA ALA A 257 -6.03 -28.71 -9.03
C ALA A 257 -6.10 -28.15 -10.46
N TYR A 258 -5.60 -26.91 -10.65
CA TYR A 258 -5.50 -26.22 -11.93
C TYR A 258 -6.83 -25.95 -12.65
N SER A 259 -7.95 -25.99 -11.94
CA SER A 259 -9.28 -25.64 -12.45
C SER A 259 -9.75 -24.26 -12.02
N ASP A 260 -9.17 -23.74 -10.93
CA ASP A 260 -9.43 -22.41 -10.37
C ASP A 260 -8.20 -21.92 -9.59
N ASN A 261 -8.29 -20.73 -8.98
CA ASN A 261 -7.24 -20.12 -8.17
C ASN A 261 -6.92 -20.86 -6.86
N ALA A 262 -7.65 -21.91 -6.56
CA ALA A 262 -7.44 -22.75 -5.39
C ALA A 262 -7.26 -24.23 -5.78
N ALA A 263 -6.56 -24.97 -4.95
CA ALA A 263 -6.49 -26.42 -4.99
C ALA A 263 -7.12 -27.00 -3.74
N VAL A 264 -7.71 -28.20 -3.86
CA VAL A 264 -8.31 -28.93 -2.75
C VAL A 264 -7.54 -30.24 -2.57
N MET A 265 -7.02 -30.44 -1.38
CA MET A 265 -6.30 -31.63 -0.97
C MET A 265 -7.05 -32.30 0.19
#